data_aa613c9a2435b3623f865bc2bd571fba
#
_entry.id   aa613c9a2435b3623f865bc2bd571fba
#
_cell.length_a   1.000
_cell.length_b   1.000
_cell.length_c   1.000
_cell.angle_alpha   90.00
_cell.angle_beta   90.00
_cell.angle_gamma   90.00
#
_symmetry.space_group_name_H-M   'P 1'
#
loop_
_entity.id
_entity.type
_entity.pdbx_description
1 polymer ?
#
loop_
_entity_poly.entity_id
_entity_poly.type
_entity_poly.pdbx_seq_one_letter_code
_entity_poly.pdbx_strand_id
1 'polypeptide(L)'
;MRRDSLLFTLSGIFFGFVLGWIVGSQQGGSPAARVAVQTAPAPAAQAGSTRAVVLDEGRVRSLTAAAEQRPQDAAVRVELGNLYFDAERYPDAVRWYQAALDLDPRNVNASTDLAVSFYYMNQPDRALEQFQNSLTIDPRHTKTLLNMGIVRAFGKEDLKGAAEVWEQVLALAPNSEEGRAARQALDAMKGAHPNLDATVAPEAQRPNAASPK
;
A
#
# COMPACT_ATOMS: atom_id res chain seq x y z
N MET A 1 -8.56 28.31 -19.87
CA MET A 1 -9.17 27.86 -18.60
C MET A 1 -8.79 26.40 -18.44
N ARG A 2 -7.96 26.12 -17.47
CA ARG A 2 -7.13 24.90 -17.36
C ARG A 2 -7.95 23.73 -16.85
N ARG A 3 -8.05 22.67 -17.66
CA ARG A 3 -8.69 21.39 -17.31
C ARG A 3 -7.83 20.52 -16.39
N ASP A 4 -6.58 20.89 -16.17
CA ASP A 4 -5.58 20.06 -15.51
C ASP A 4 -5.63 20.12 -13.97
N SER A 5 -6.29 21.14 -13.41
CA SER A 5 -6.35 21.29 -11.93
C SER A 5 -7.40 20.41 -11.23
N LEU A 6 -8.36 19.85 -11.98
CA LEU A 6 -9.44 19.02 -11.41
C LEU A 6 -9.02 17.55 -11.21
N LEU A 7 -8.06 17.05 -11.98
CA LEU A 7 -7.57 15.69 -11.87
C LEU A 7 -6.69 15.48 -10.64
N PHE A 8 -5.92 16.49 -10.23
CA PHE A 8 -5.06 16.40 -9.04
C PHE A 8 -5.82 16.39 -7.71
N THR A 9 -6.97 17.03 -7.64
CA THR A 9 -7.75 17.08 -6.39
C THR A 9 -8.48 15.76 -6.09
N LEU A 10 -8.94 15.03 -7.10
CA LEU A 10 -9.59 13.72 -6.93
C LEU A 10 -8.59 12.61 -6.58
N SER A 11 -7.39 12.65 -7.14
CA SER A 11 -6.33 11.70 -6.84
C SER A 11 -5.87 11.78 -5.38
N GLY A 12 -5.75 12.99 -4.83
CA GLY A 12 -5.31 13.19 -3.44
C GLY A 12 -6.29 12.66 -2.39
N ILE A 13 -7.60 12.76 -2.63
CA ILE A 13 -8.64 12.30 -1.68
C ILE A 13 -8.68 10.77 -1.62
N PHE A 14 -8.56 10.10 -2.77
CA PHE A 14 -8.57 8.64 -2.83
C PHE A 14 -7.31 8.02 -2.22
N PHE A 15 -6.16 8.66 -2.46
CA PHE A 15 -4.88 8.25 -1.90
C PHE A 15 -4.85 8.33 -0.37
N GLY A 16 -5.39 9.42 0.20
CA GLY A 16 -5.48 9.58 1.66
C GLY A 16 -6.38 8.54 2.32
N PHE A 17 -7.44 8.08 1.66
CA PHE A 17 -8.37 7.10 2.22
C PHE A 17 -7.78 5.69 2.26
N VAL A 18 -7.12 5.24 1.19
CA VAL A 18 -6.51 3.91 1.11
C VAL A 18 -5.28 3.80 2.01
N LEU A 19 -4.45 4.85 2.08
CA LEU A 19 -3.25 4.88 2.92
C LEU A 19 -3.57 5.05 4.40
N GLY A 20 -4.53 5.91 4.75
CA GLY A 20 -4.98 6.08 6.13
C GLY A 20 -5.54 4.79 6.73
N TRP A 21 -6.12 3.92 5.90
CA TRP A 21 -6.64 2.64 6.34
C TRP A 21 -5.54 1.58 6.54
N ILE A 22 -4.52 1.54 5.69
CA ILE A 22 -3.39 0.60 5.81
C ILE A 22 -2.59 0.84 7.10
N VAL A 23 -2.42 2.10 7.50
CA VAL A 23 -1.71 2.46 8.75
C VAL A 23 -2.61 2.30 9.98
N GLY A 24 -3.94 2.59 9.86
CA GLY A 24 -4.88 2.53 10.99
C GLY A 24 -5.24 1.11 11.44
N SER A 25 -5.12 0.11 10.57
CA SER A 25 -5.55 -1.25 10.87
C SER A 25 -4.53 -2.08 11.66
N GLN A 26 -3.32 -1.59 11.86
CA GLN A 26 -2.30 -2.27 12.68
C GLN A 26 -2.46 -2.02 14.20
N GLN A 27 -3.38 -1.13 14.61
CA GLN A 27 -3.64 -0.89 16.04
C GLN A 27 -4.91 -1.63 16.47
N GLY A 28 -4.78 -2.92 16.76
CA GLY A 28 -5.83 -3.75 17.33
C GLY A 28 -6.22 -3.34 18.75
N GLY A 29 -7.53 -3.15 18.99
CA GLY A 29 -8.09 -2.98 20.33
C GLY A 29 -9.56 -2.65 20.30
N SER A 30 -10.43 -3.65 20.49
CA SER A 30 -11.87 -3.52 20.79
C SER A 30 -12.10 -2.94 22.20
N PRO A 31 -13.33 -2.58 22.67
CA PRO A 31 -14.64 -3.12 22.35
C PRO A 31 -15.84 -2.15 22.32
N ALA A 32 -16.97 -2.73 21.94
CA ALA A 32 -18.35 -2.25 21.88
C ALA A 32 -18.85 -1.29 22.96
N ALA A 33 -19.66 -0.27 22.56
CA ALA A 33 -20.85 0.18 23.31
C ALA A 33 -21.78 1.07 22.47
N ARG A 34 -23.00 0.56 22.32
CA ARG A 34 -24.31 1.25 22.40
C ARG A 34 -24.67 2.46 21.52
N VAL A 35 -25.67 2.17 20.70
CA VAL A 35 -26.54 3.07 19.95
C VAL A 35 -27.17 4.14 20.81
N ALA A 36 -27.02 5.41 20.44
CA ALA A 36 -27.97 6.48 20.72
C ALA A 36 -28.15 7.31 19.46
N VAL A 37 -29.35 7.24 18.87
CA VAL A 37 -29.76 8.08 17.75
C VAL A 37 -29.93 9.50 18.27
N GLN A 38 -29.09 10.42 17.83
CA GLN A 38 -29.33 11.86 17.94
C GLN A 38 -29.04 12.50 16.57
N THR A 39 -30.04 13.16 16.04
CA THR A 39 -29.97 14.01 14.85
C THR A 39 -28.92 15.09 15.06
N ALA A 40 -27.82 15.02 14.35
CA ALA A 40 -26.75 16.04 14.37
C ALA A 40 -26.75 16.84 13.07
N PRO A 41 -26.48 18.15 13.13
CA PRO A 41 -26.29 18.98 11.93
C PRO A 41 -25.06 18.54 11.15
N ALA A 42 -25.07 18.79 9.83
CA ALA A 42 -24.03 18.40 8.89
C ALA A 42 -22.61 18.72 9.45
N PRO A 43 -21.68 17.76 9.44
CA PRO A 43 -20.34 18.04 9.89
C PRO A 43 -19.63 18.94 8.87
N ALA A 44 -19.23 20.13 9.33
CA ALA A 44 -18.21 20.92 8.67
C ALA A 44 -16.99 20.01 8.43
N ALA A 45 -16.49 20.03 7.20
CA ALA A 45 -15.28 19.32 6.81
C ALA A 45 -14.16 19.73 7.77
N GLN A 46 -13.90 18.90 8.76
CA GLN A 46 -12.68 19.00 9.53
C GLN A 46 -11.57 18.53 8.59
N ALA A 47 -10.83 19.47 8.06
CA ALA A 47 -9.51 19.20 7.50
C ALA A 47 -8.72 18.51 8.63
N GLY A 48 -8.63 17.19 8.57
CA GLY A 48 -7.79 16.42 9.47
C GLY A 48 -6.37 16.94 9.30
N SER A 49 -5.89 17.68 10.31
CA SER A 49 -4.47 17.96 10.41
C SER A 49 -3.79 16.61 10.54
N THR A 50 -3.14 16.16 9.46
CA THR A 50 -2.17 15.07 9.51
C THR A 50 -1.06 15.54 10.45
N ARG A 51 -1.19 15.17 11.71
CA ARG A 51 -0.14 15.39 12.68
C ARG A 51 1.00 14.49 12.24
N ALA A 52 2.03 15.08 11.66
CA ALA A 52 3.25 14.34 11.35
C ALA A 52 3.65 13.55 12.59
N VAL A 53 3.76 12.24 12.47
CA VAL A 53 4.17 11.40 13.59
C VAL A 53 5.60 11.79 13.91
N VAL A 54 5.80 12.40 15.07
CA VAL A 54 7.12 12.82 15.52
C VAL A 54 7.92 11.57 15.84
N LEU A 55 9.12 11.46 15.27
CA LEU A 55 10.02 10.35 15.55
C LEU A 55 10.28 10.23 17.06
N ASP A 56 10.03 9.06 17.62
CA ASP A 56 10.36 8.76 19.01
C ASP A 56 11.87 8.51 19.15
N GLU A 57 12.61 9.59 19.37
CA GLU A 57 14.06 9.57 19.54
C GLU A 57 14.50 8.71 20.74
N GLY A 58 13.67 8.57 21.78
CA GLY A 58 13.93 7.71 22.92
C GLY A 58 13.92 6.24 22.51
N ARG A 59 12.91 5.84 21.76
CA ARG A 59 12.79 4.49 21.25
C ARG A 59 13.86 4.17 20.21
N VAL A 60 14.19 5.12 19.33
CA VAL A 60 15.31 4.97 18.38
C VAL A 60 16.61 4.69 19.11
N ARG A 61 16.98 5.49 20.13
CA ARG A 61 18.20 5.26 20.92
C ARG A 61 18.20 3.88 21.58
N SER A 62 17.08 3.48 22.18
CA SER A 62 16.95 2.17 22.82
C SER A 62 17.13 1.02 21.85
N LEU A 63 16.49 1.08 20.68
CA LEU A 63 16.62 0.04 19.65
C LEU A 63 17.99 0.03 18.99
N THR A 64 18.60 1.19 18.79
CA THR A 64 19.98 1.28 18.27
C THR A 64 20.96 0.59 19.23
N ALA A 65 20.87 0.87 20.53
CA ALA A 65 21.69 0.19 21.54
C ALA A 65 21.41 -1.34 21.56
N ALA A 66 20.15 -1.75 21.38
CA ALA A 66 19.79 -3.17 21.28
C ALA A 66 20.38 -3.83 20.02
N ALA A 67 20.40 -3.12 18.88
CA ALA A 67 21.03 -3.60 17.64
C ALA A 67 22.54 -3.78 17.77
N GLU A 68 23.21 -2.89 18.53
CA GLU A 68 24.63 -2.99 18.84
C GLU A 68 24.94 -4.19 19.76
N GLN A 69 24.10 -4.40 20.78
CA GLN A 69 24.24 -5.54 21.70
C GLN A 69 23.90 -6.88 21.06
N ARG A 70 23.00 -6.88 20.08
CA ARG A 70 22.53 -8.08 19.36
C ARG A 70 22.74 -7.90 17.86
N PRO A 71 23.99 -7.94 17.36
CA PRO A 71 24.31 -7.59 15.97
C PRO A 71 23.65 -8.53 14.94
N GLN A 72 23.24 -9.74 15.32
CA GLN A 72 22.59 -10.71 14.45
C GLN A 72 21.05 -10.69 14.56
N ASP A 73 20.47 -9.77 15.33
CA ASP A 73 19.02 -9.67 15.50
C ASP A 73 18.41 -8.80 14.39
N ALA A 74 17.85 -9.44 13.37
CA ALA A 74 17.18 -8.77 12.27
C ALA A 74 15.90 -8.05 12.74
N ALA A 75 15.17 -8.59 13.74
CA ALA A 75 13.90 -8.04 14.19
C ALA A 75 14.05 -6.62 14.76
N VAL A 76 15.11 -6.35 15.51
CA VAL A 76 15.40 -5.00 16.04
C VAL A 76 15.61 -3.99 14.90
N ARG A 77 16.22 -4.42 13.79
CA ARG A 77 16.40 -3.56 12.61
C ARG A 77 15.09 -3.30 11.88
N VAL A 78 14.22 -4.31 11.82
CA VAL A 78 12.84 -4.10 11.29
C VAL A 78 12.10 -3.09 12.14
N GLU A 79 12.16 -3.18 13.48
CA GLU A 79 11.51 -2.20 14.36
C GLU A 79 12.05 -0.77 14.16
N LEU A 80 13.36 -0.61 13.97
CA LEU A 80 13.95 0.70 13.61
C LEU A 80 13.41 1.18 12.26
N GLY A 81 13.35 0.31 11.27
CA GLY A 81 12.75 0.61 9.96
C GLY A 81 11.31 1.13 10.11
N ASN A 82 10.50 0.44 10.90
CA ASN A 82 9.11 0.83 11.16
C ASN A 82 9.02 2.21 11.82
N LEU A 83 9.83 2.49 12.85
CA LEU A 83 9.81 3.80 13.51
C LEU A 83 10.15 4.95 12.56
N TYR A 84 11.16 4.76 11.71
CA TYR A 84 11.52 5.77 10.72
C TYR A 84 10.47 5.88 9.62
N PHE A 85 9.86 4.78 9.20
CA PHE A 85 8.78 4.78 8.23
C PHE A 85 7.56 5.54 8.76
N ASP A 86 7.12 5.27 10.00
CA ASP A 86 5.98 5.93 10.63
C ASP A 86 6.23 7.45 10.82
N ALA A 87 7.49 7.84 10.99
CA ALA A 87 7.91 9.24 11.03
C ALA A 87 8.15 9.87 9.64
N GLU A 88 7.74 9.19 8.56
CA GLU A 88 7.92 9.61 7.16
C GLU A 88 9.40 9.82 6.76
N ARG A 89 10.32 9.28 7.54
CA ARG A 89 11.75 9.31 7.25
C ARG A 89 12.17 8.13 6.39
N TYR A 90 11.59 8.02 5.22
CA TYR A 90 11.73 6.87 4.32
C TYR A 90 13.17 6.50 3.96
N PRO A 91 14.11 7.44 3.72
CA PRO A 91 15.52 7.09 3.48
C PRO A 91 16.16 6.34 4.65
N ASP A 92 15.82 6.71 5.89
CA ASP A 92 16.32 6.03 7.08
C ASP A 92 15.65 4.67 7.26
N ALA A 93 14.33 4.57 7.00
CA ALA A 93 13.61 3.31 6.99
C ALA A 93 14.23 2.31 5.99
N VAL A 94 14.51 2.74 4.77
CA VAL A 94 15.19 1.93 3.73
C VAL A 94 16.49 1.34 4.26
N ARG A 95 17.33 2.15 4.92
CA ARG A 95 18.61 1.69 5.47
C ARG A 95 18.44 0.59 6.51
N TRP A 96 17.46 0.73 7.38
CA TRP A 96 17.21 -0.24 8.45
C TRP A 96 16.56 -1.52 7.93
N TYR A 97 15.60 -1.43 6.99
CA TYR A 97 15.03 -2.62 6.34
C TYR A 97 16.09 -3.37 5.53
N GLN A 98 16.96 -2.66 4.82
CA GLN A 98 18.07 -3.30 4.11
C GLN A 98 18.99 -4.04 5.08
N ALA A 99 19.40 -3.39 6.19
CA ALA A 99 20.23 -4.01 7.21
C ALA A 99 19.52 -5.21 7.90
N ALA A 100 18.19 -5.22 7.97
CA ALA A 100 17.44 -6.38 8.44
C ALA A 100 17.49 -7.54 7.43
N LEU A 101 17.33 -7.23 6.14
CA LEU A 101 17.37 -8.21 5.05
C LEU A 101 18.78 -8.79 4.81
N ASP A 102 19.83 -8.05 5.11
CA ASP A 102 21.21 -8.56 5.10
C ASP A 102 21.40 -9.68 6.13
N LEU A 103 20.64 -9.68 7.22
CA LEU A 103 20.66 -10.71 8.26
C LEU A 103 19.62 -11.82 8.04
N ASP A 104 18.44 -11.44 7.58
CA ASP A 104 17.34 -12.37 7.26
C ASP A 104 16.79 -12.08 5.86
N PRO A 105 17.44 -12.60 4.80
CA PRO A 105 17.03 -12.38 3.41
C PRO A 105 15.65 -12.94 3.06
N ARG A 106 15.07 -13.78 3.94
CA ARG A 106 13.76 -14.39 3.73
C ARG A 106 12.62 -13.69 4.47
N ASN A 107 12.87 -12.57 5.09
CA ASN A 107 11.86 -11.77 5.75
C ASN A 107 10.98 -11.04 4.72
N VAL A 108 9.92 -11.70 4.28
CA VAL A 108 9.01 -11.16 3.27
C VAL A 108 8.35 -9.85 3.71
N ASN A 109 8.07 -9.69 5.02
CA ASN A 109 7.49 -8.45 5.55
C ASN A 109 8.47 -7.28 5.42
N ALA A 110 9.71 -7.44 5.89
CA ALA A 110 10.73 -6.40 5.76
C ALA A 110 11.02 -6.05 4.29
N SER A 111 11.04 -7.05 3.40
CA SER A 111 11.17 -6.88 1.95
C SER A 111 10.00 -6.08 1.36
N THR A 112 8.77 -6.34 1.81
CA THR A 112 7.58 -5.60 1.40
C THR A 112 7.62 -4.15 1.89
N ASP A 113 7.99 -3.93 3.16
CA ASP A 113 8.04 -2.59 3.76
C ASP A 113 9.18 -1.73 3.16
N LEU A 114 10.29 -2.36 2.77
CA LEU A 114 11.34 -1.74 1.96
C LEU A 114 10.79 -1.24 0.62
N ALA A 115 10.00 -2.07 -0.08
CA ALA A 115 9.37 -1.69 -1.35
C ALA A 115 8.41 -0.52 -1.18
N VAL A 116 7.57 -0.54 -0.13
CA VAL A 116 6.66 0.56 0.19
C VAL A 116 7.44 1.84 0.46
N SER A 117 8.58 1.76 1.16
CA SER A 117 9.45 2.91 1.42
C SER A 117 9.98 3.53 0.12
N PHE A 118 10.38 2.73 -0.87
CA PHE A 118 10.76 3.25 -2.20
C PHE A 118 9.62 3.98 -2.89
N TYR A 119 8.40 3.49 -2.78
CA TYR A 119 7.23 4.16 -3.36
C TYR A 119 7.02 5.54 -2.75
N TYR A 120 7.08 5.67 -1.42
CA TYR A 120 6.98 6.97 -0.75
C TYR A 120 8.13 7.94 -1.08
N MET A 121 9.28 7.41 -1.50
CA MET A 121 10.38 8.20 -2.04
C MET A 121 10.19 8.57 -3.53
N ASN A 122 8.99 8.38 -4.09
CA ASN A 122 8.68 8.58 -5.51
C ASN A 122 9.57 7.76 -6.46
N GLN A 123 9.85 6.50 -6.07
CA GLN A 123 10.64 5.54 -6.83
C GLN A 123 9.81 4.28 -7.17
N PRO A 124 8.72 4.41 -7.95
CA PRO A 124 7.77 3.31 -8.18
C PRO A 124 8.41 2.10 -8.89
N ASP A 125 9.38 2.32 -9.76
CA ASP A 125 10.07 1.21 -10.45
C ASP A 125 10.88 0.35 -9.46
N ARG A 126 11.61 0.98 -8.55
CA ARG A 126 12.33 0.27 -7.48
C ARG A 126 11.39 -0.43 -6.51
N ALA A 127 10.26 0.19 -6.23
CA ALA A 127 9.22 -0.44 -5.40
C ALA A 127 8.69 -1.72 -6.06
N LEU A 128 8.37 -1.68 -7.35
CA LEU A 128 7.87 -2.85 -8.09
C LEU A 128 8.92 -3.96 -8.19
N GLU A 129 10.18 -3.63 -8.44
CA GLU A 129 11.29 -4.58 -8.40
C GLU A 129 11.41 -5.25 -7.04
N GLN A 130 11.37 -4.48 -5.95
CA GLN A 130 11.47 -5.02 -4.59
C GLN A 130 10.23 -5.85 -4.20
N PHE A 131 9.01 -5.48 -4.63
CA PHE A 131 7.83 -6.35 -4.47
C PHE A 131 8.00 -7.68 -5.22
N GLN A 132 8.58 -7.66 -6.41
CA GLN A 132 8.87 -8.89 -7.16
C GLN A 132 9.83 -9.78 -6.35
N ASN A 133 10.88 -9.21 -5.76
CA ASN A 133 11.79 -9.93 -4.87
C ASN A 133 11.04 -10.52 -3.66
N SER A 134 10.12 -9.76 -3.05
CA SER A 134 9.27 -10.25 -1.96
C SER A 134 8.43 -11.47 -2.38
N LEU A 135 7.87 -11.44 -3.59
CA LEU A 135 7.08 -12.55 -4.14
C LEU A 135 7.92 -13.77 -4.56
N THR A 136 9.25 -13.62 -4.73
CA THR A 136 10.12 -14.81 -4.85
C THR A 136 10.31 -15.54 -3.52
N ILE A 137 10.19 -14.82 -2.40
CA ILE A 137 10.25 -15.39 -1.05
C ILE A 137 8.93 -16.09 -0.70
N ASP A 138 7.80 -15.38 -0.91
CA ASP A 138 6.45 -15.92 -0.74
C ASP A 138 5.52 -15.43 -1.86
N PRO A 139 5.26 -16.27 -2.87
CA PRO A 139 4.39 -15.91 -4.01
C PRO A 139 2.92 -15.65 -3.62
N ARG A 140 2.51 -16.01 -2.41
CA ARG A 140 1.14 -15.85 -1.91
C ARG A 140 1.01 -14.77 -0.84
N HIS A 141 2.03 -13.96 -0.63
CA HIS A 141 2.02 -12.92 0.39
C HIS A 141 1.05 -11.79 0.00
N THR A 142 -0.14 -11.81 0.57
CA THR A 142 -1.26 -10.92 0.20
C THR A 142 -0.96 -9.44 0.43
N LYS A 143 -0.21 -9.10 1.48
CA LYS A 143 0.26 -7.72 1.73
C LYS A 143 1.14 -7.20 0.59
N THR A 144 2.07 -8.02 0.09
CA THR A 144 2.92 -7.65 -1.06
C THR A 144 2.08 -7.42 -2.31
N LEU A 145 1.18 -8.36 -2.63
CA LEU A 145 0.31 -8.26 -3.80
C LEU A 145 -0.59 -7.01 -3.71
N LEU A 146 -1.20 -6.74 -2.56
CA LEU A 146 -2.03 -5.56 -2.38
C LEU A 146 -1.25 -4.26 -2.66
N ASN A 147 -0.07 -4.11 -2.03
CA ASN A 147 0.76 -2.92 -2.21
C ASN A 147 1.33 -2.79 -3.63
N MET A 148 1.70 -3.91 -4.26
CA MET A 148 2.13 -3.92 -5.66
C MET A 148 1.03 -3.40 -6.58
N GLY A 149 -0.24 -3.78 -6.35
CA GLY A 149 -1.38 -3.25 -7.09
C GLY A 149 -1.54 -1.74 -6.89
N ILE A 150 -1.37 -1.23 -5.66
CA ILE A 150 -1.40 0.22 -5.37
C ILE A 150 -0.33 0.95 -6.18
N VAL A 151 0.92 0.45 -6.18
CA VAL A 151 2.02 1.10 -6.89
C VAL A 151 1.82 1.04 -8.41
N ARG A 152 1.26 -0.07 -8.95
CA ARG A 152 0.88 -0.14 -10.37
C ARG A 152 -0.16 0.90 -10.73
N ALA A 153 -1.25 0.99 -9.96
CA ALA A 153 -2.35 1.91 -10.24
C ALA A 153 -1.92 3.38 -10.14
N PHE A 154 -1.26 3.77 -9.05
CA PHE A 154 -1.01 5.18 -8.73
C PHE A 154 0.42 5.63 -9.02
N GLY A 155 1.38 4.73 -9.03
CA GLY A 155 2.78 5.03 -9.33
C GLY A 155 3.13 4.89 -10.81
N LYS A 156 2.41 3.99 -11.54
CA LYS A 156 2.67 3.68 -12.95
C LYS A 156 1.47 3.90 -13.86
N GLU A 157 0.31 4.25 -13.33
CA GLU A 157 -0.96 4.35 -14.07
C GLU A 157 -1.32 3.05 -14.83
N ASP A 158 -0.77 1.92 -14.38
CA ASP A 158 -1.01 0.58 -14.92
C ASP A 158 -2.26 -0.02 -14.25
N LEU A 159 -3.43 0.49 -14.62
CA LEU A 159 -4.70 0.06 -14.04
C LEU A 159 -5.00 -1.41 -14.33
N LYS A 160 -4.63 -1.91 -15.51
CA LYS A 160 -4.83 -3.31 -15.88
C LYS A 160 -3.98 -4.22 -15.00
N GLY A 161 -2.69 -3.97 -14.90
CA GLY A 161 -1.81 -4.74 -14.05
C GLY A 161 -2.15 -4.63 -12.56
N ALA A 162 -2.70 -3.50 -12.11
CA ALA A 162 -3.21 -3.34 -10.75
C ALA A 162 -4.42 -4.26 -10.51
N ALA A 163 -5.39 -4.29 -11.45
CA ALA A 163 -6.56 -5.16 -11.36
C ALA A 163 -6.15 -6.63 -11.27
N GLU A 164 -5.27 -7.08 -12.15
CA GLU A 164 -4.78 -8.47 -12.19
C GLU A 164 -4.18 -8.90 -10.85
N VAL A 165 -3.39 -8.03 -10.20
CA VAL A 165 -2.76 -8.31 -8.92
C VAL A 165 -3.78 -8.30 -7.76
N TRP A 166 -4.73 -7.37 -7.75
CA TRP A 166 -5.78 -7.34 -6.73
C TRP A 166 -6.76 -8.51 -6.85
N GLU A 167 -7.04 -8.98 -8.07
CA GLU A 167 -7.81 -10.22 -8.29
C GLU A 167 -7.08 -11.44 -7.72
N GLN A 168 -5.74 -11.50 -7.80
CA GLN A 168 -4.96 -12.54 -7.13
C GLN A 168 -5.11 -12.48 -5.61
N VAL A 169 -5.11 -11.28 -4.99
CA VAL A 169 -5.39 -11.13 -3.55
C VAL A 169 -6.75 -11.71 -3.19
N LEU A 170 -7.80 -11.40 -3.99
CA LEU A 170 -9.15 -11.92 -3.77
C LEU A 170 -9.23 -13.44 -3.91
N ALA A 171 -8.51 -14.02 -4.87
CA ALA A 171 -8.45 -15.47 -5.04
C ALA A 171 -7.75 -16.18 -3.87
N LEU A 172 -6.72 -15.55 -3.29
CA LEU A 172 -5.93 -16.13 -2.19
C LEU A 172 -6.61 -15.98 -0.83
N ALA A 173 -7.20 -14.81 -0.55
CA ALA A 173 -7.69 -14.46 0.78
C ALA A 173 -8.88 -13.46 0.71
N PRO A 174 -10.05 -13.87 0.18
CA PRO A 174 -11.18 -12.96 -0.12
C PRO A 174 -11.75 -12.27 1.12
N ASN A 175 -11.59 -12.85 2.30
CA ASN A 175 -12.15 -12.38 3.56
C ASN A 175 -11.10 -11.76 4.49
N SER A 176 -9.83 -11.76 4.09
CA SER A 176 -8.77 -11.08 4.84
C SER A 176 -8.93 -9.56 4.75
N GLU A 177 -8.10 -8.86 5.49
CA GLU A 177 -8.01 -7.40 5.44
C GLU A 177 -7.57 -6.94 4.05
N GLU A 178 -6.53 -7.55 3.51
CA GLU A 178 -6.02 -7.27 2.17
C GLU A 178 -7.05 -7.61 1.09
N GLY A 179 -7.81 -8.69 1.27
CA GLY A 179 -8.91 -9.08 0.35
C GLY A 179 -10.01 -8.03 0.30
N ARG A 180 -10.42 -7.50 1.47
CA ARG A 180 -11.39 -6.40 1.52
C ARG A 180 -10.85 -5.13 0.88
N ALA A 181 -9.59 -4.79 1.12
CA ALA A 181 -8.94 -3.63 0.51
C ALA A 181 -8.81 -3.78 -1.00
N ALA A 182 -8.41 -4.94 -1.50
CA ALA A 182 -8.32 -5.23 -2.92
C ALA A 182 -9.69 -5.09 -3.61
N ARG A 183 -10.76 -5.58 -2.97
CA ARG A 183 -12.13 -5.43 -3.48
C ARG A 183 -12.53 -3.96 -3.59
N GLN A 184 -12.31 -3.18 -2.53
CA GLN A 184 -12.62 -1.75 -2.53
C GLN A 184 -11.83 -1.00 -3.62
N ALA A 185 -10.55 -1.34 -3.81
CA ALA A 185 -9.71 -0.74 -4.84
C ALA A 185 -10.23 -1.06 -6.25
N LEU A 186 -10.60 -2.32 -6.50
CA LEU A 186 -11.19 -2.75 -7.78
C LEU A 186 -12.52 -2.06 -8.05
N ASP A 187 -13.42 -2.00 -7.06
CA ASP A 187 -14.73 -1.37 -7.21
C ASP A 187 -14.59 0.14 -7.50
N ALA A 188 -13.70 0.82 -6.77
CA ALA A 188 -13.42 2.24 -7.00
C ALA A 188 -12.80 2.49 -8.39
N MET A 189 -11.88 1.64 -8.81
CA MET A 189 -11.25 1.73 -10.12
C MET A 189 -12.26 1.51 -11.25
N LYS A 190 -13.14 0.50 -11.16
CA LYS A 190 -14.21 0.24 -12.12
C LYS A 190 -15.22 1.39 -12.16
N GLY A 191 -15.56 1.96 -11.02
CA GLY A 191 -16.44 3.13 -10.95
C GLY A 191 -15.86 4.37 -11.63
N ALA A 192 -14.54 4.60 -11.50
CA ALA A 192 -13.84 5.70 -12.14
C ALA A 192 -13.55 5.47 -13.65
N HIS A 193 -13.42 4.20 -14.06
CA HIS A 193 -13.04 3.79 -15.41
C HIS A 193 -13.99 2.68 -15.94
N PRO A 194 -15.25 3.00 -16.32
CA PRO A 194 -16.26 2.00 -16.71
C PRO A 194 -15.85 1.14 -17.92
N ASN A 195 -14.92 1.61 -18.74
CA ASN A 195 -14.46 0.91 -19.94
C ASN A 195 -13.25 -0.02 -19.68
N LEU A 196 -12.80 -0.15 -18.44
CA LEU A 196 -11.61 -0.96 -18.12
C LEU A 196 -11.83 -2.44 -18.46
N ASP A 197 -13.05 -2.96 -18.24
CA ASP A 197 -13.40 -4.35 -18.54
C ASP A 197 -13.34 -4.66 -20.06
N ALA A 198 -13.56 -3.65 -20.92
CA ALA A 198 -13.44 -3.82 -22.37
C ALA A 198 -11.99 -4.04 -22.84
N THR A 199 -11.00 -3.61 -22.05
CA THR A 199 -9.57 -3.78 -22.34
C THR A 199 -8.97 -5.04 -21.71
N VAL A 200 -9.66 -5.65 -20.74
CA VAL A 200 -9.24 -6.87 -20.03
C VAL A 200 -9.79 -8.14 -20.71
N ALA A 201 -10.81 -8.01 -21.60
CA ALA A 201 -11.32 -9.16 -22.33
C ALA A 201 -10.23 -9.83 -23.17
N PRO A 202 -10.06 -11.17 -23.09
CA PRO A 202 -9.06 -11.87 -23.89
C PRO A 202 -9.32 -11.64 -25.38
N GLU A 203 -8.27 -11.43 -26.13
CA GLU A 203 -8.25 -11.10 -27.57
C GLU A 203 -9.03 -12.08 -28.46
N ALA A 204 -9.41 -13.24 -27.91
CA ALA A 204 -10.18 -14.29 -28.58
C ALA A 204 -11.66 -13.95 -28.87
N GLN A 205 -12.19 -12.83 -28.38
CA GLN A 205 -13.61 -12.45 -28.58
C GLN A 205 -13.81 -11.21 -29.45
N ARG A 206 -12.80 -10.71 -30.14
CA ARG A 206 -13.03 -9.64 -31.13
C ARG A 206 -13.74 -10.25 -32.35
N PRO A 207 -14.98 -9.82 -32.69
CA PRO A 207 -15.60 -10.26 -33.91
C PRO A 207 -14.74 -9.83 -35.08
N ASN A 208 -14.41 -10.80 -35.95
CA ASN A 208 -13.61 -10.62 -37.14
C ASN A 208 -14.23 -9.52 -38.01
N ALA A 209 -13.59 -8.34 -38.05
CA ALA A 209 -14.01 -7.26 -38.91
C ALA A 209 -13.82 -7.75 -40.34
N ALA A 210 -14.92 -8.11 -41.00
CA ALA A 210 -14.99 -8.55 -42.36
C ALA A 210 -14.32 -7.50 -43.26
N SER A 211 -13.28 -7.91 -43.99
CA SER A 211 -12.67 -7.10 -45.04
C SER A 211 -13.72 -6.78 -46.11
N PRO A 212 -13.89 -5.52 -46.54
CA PRO A 212 -14.71 -5.21 -47.69
C PRO A 212 -14.07 -5.72 -48.96
N LYS A 213 -14.93 -6.33 -49.82
CA LYS A 213 -14.57 -6.75 -51.20
C LYS A 213 -14.39 -5.52 -52.08
#